data_26020bb5736eb915db4e7f058475344f
#
_entry.id   26020bb5736eb915db4e7f058475344f
#
_cell.length_a   1.000
_cell.length_b   1.000
_cell.length_c   1.000
_cell.angle_alpha   90.00
_cell.angle_beta   90.00
_cell.angle_gamma   90.00
#
_symmetry.space_group_name_H-M   'P 1'
#
loop_
_entity.id
_entity.type
_entity.pdbx_description
1 polymer ?
#
loop_
_entity_poly.entity_id
_entity_poly.type
_entity_poly.pdbx_seq_one_letter_code
_entity_poly.pdbx_strand_id
1 'polypeptide(L)'
;MGNKCETGNVKRFFLLLLGSFLSLSAWAQTGVICGTVSDAKFKDALIGASVVIEGTTVGAIADVEGNFRIENVKPGKYTIVASYVSYKSETIRDVVVKAHQESVLRIELSDADLQLQNVVVVAQRKLGTETAIINTVRKSLP
;
A
#
# COMPACT_ATOMS: atom_id res chain seq x y z
N MET A 1 -57.03 37.43 -33.96
CA MET A 1 -56.59 36.43 -32.97
C MET A 1 -55.16 36.04 -33.30
N GLY A 2 -54.16 36.68 -32.71
CA GLY A 2 -52.76 36.46 -32.96
C GLY A 2 -52.16 35.53 -31.89
N ASN A 3 -51.88 34.31 -32.24
CA ASN A 3 -51.08 33.45 -31.40
C ASN A 3 -49.62 33.88 -31.49
N LYS A 4 -49.24 34.69 -30.54
CA LYS A 4 -47.85 35.10 -30.34
C LYS A 4 -47.15 33.90 -29.68
N CYS A 5 -46.51 33.07 -30.48
CA CYS A 5 -45.59 32.05 -29.99
C CYS A 5 -44.44 32.74 -29.29
N GLU A 6 -44.44 32.69 -27.95
CA GLU A 6 -43.31 33.10 -27.13
C GLU A 6 -42.14 32.10 -27.33
N THR A 7 -41.33 32.39 -28.31
CA THR A 7 -40.06 31.61 -28.53
C THR A 7 -38.93 32.02 -27.57
N GLY A 8 -39.21 32.92 -26.60
CA GLY A 8 -38.19 33.42 -25.68
C GLY A 8 -37.76 32.45 -24.60
N ASN A 9 -38.66 31.57 -24.14
CA ASN A 9 -38.38 30.69 -23.00
C ASN A 9 -37.67 29.38 -23.44
N VAL A 10 -37.92 28.92 -24.65
CA VAL A 10 -37.28 27.69 -25.15
C VAL A 10 -35.78 27.86 -25.34
N LYS A 11 -35.33 29.04 -25.84
CA LYS A 11 -33.90 29.32 -25.99
C LYS A 11 -33.19 29.45 -24.64
N ARG A 12 -33.83 30.02 -23.62
CA ARG A 12 -33.31 30.11 -22.26
C ARG A 12 -33.26 28.74 -21.60
N PHE A 13 -34.25 27.91 -21.83
CA PHE A 13 -34.33 26.55 -21.33
C PHE A 13 -33.26 25.68 -21.99
N PHE A 14 -33.01 25.84 -23.28
CA PHE A 14 -31.99 25.10 -24.06
C PHE A 14 -30.57 25.53 -23.63
N LEU A 15 -30.37 26.83 -23.34
CA LEU A 15 -29.10 27.35 -22.80
C LEU A 15 -28.79 26.85 -21.39
N LEU A 16 -29.79 26.71 -20.53
CA LEU A 16 -29.64 26.17 -19.20
C LEU A 16 -29.36 24.64 -19.23
N LEU A 17 -29.98 23.93 -20.15
CA LEU A 17 -29.79 22.48 -20.35
C LEU A 17 -28.42 22.18 -20.94
N LEU A 18 -27.92 23.02 -21.87
CA LEU A 18 -26.60 22.92 -22.45
C LEU A 18 -25.50 23.25 -21.42
N GLY A 19 -25.73 24.24 -20.55
CA GLY A 19 -24.84 24.58 -19.45
C GLY A 19 -24.71 23.48 -18.39
N SER A 20 -25.79 22.73 -18.13
CA SER A 20 -25.80 21.60 -17.21
C SER A 20 -25.02 20.39 -17.74
N PHE A 21 -24.95 20.23 -19.06
CA PHE A 21 -24.23 19.10 -19.67
C PHE A 21 -22.70 19.26 -19.67
N LEU A 22 -22.19 20.51 -19.60
CA LEU A 22 -20.75 20.76 -19.52
C LEU A 22 -20.15 20.52 -18.13
N SER A 23 -20.97 20.39 -17.09
CA SER A 23 -20.49 20.25 -15.71
C SER A 23 -20.10 18.81 -15.33
N LEU A 24 -20.36 17.81 -16.16
CA LEU A 24 -20.09 16.40 -15.86
C LEU A 24 -18.69 15.92 -16.21
N SER A 25 -17.85 16.76 -16.83
CA SER A 25 -16.53 16.33 -17.32
C SER A 25 -15.42 16.39 -16.25
N ALA A 26 -15.69 16.80 -15.02
CA ALA A 26 -14.67 17.05 -14.00
C ALA A 26 -14.19 15.79 -13.23
N TRP A 27 -14.70 14.59 -13.53
CA TRP A 27 -14.52 13.43 -12.66
C TRP A 27 -13.51 12.38 -13.14
N ALA A 28 -12.86 12.60 -14.29
CA ALA A 28 -11.96 11.61 -14.88
C ALA A 28 -10.46 11.97 -14.75
N GLN A 29 -10.09 12.78 -13.77
CA GLN A 29 -8.68 13.11 -13.55
C GLN A 29 -8.04 12.03 -12.66
N THR A 30 -7.60 10.94 -13.26
CA THR A 30 -6.85 9.89 -12.58
C THR A 30 -5.40 9.88 -13.06
N GLY A 31 -4.50 9.44 -12.19
CA GLY A 31 -3.12 9.15 -12.52
C GLY A 31 -2.87 7.64 -12.52
N VAL A 32 -1.65 7.28 -12.84
CA VAL A 32 -1.17 5.90 -12.88
C VAL A 32 0.08 5.80 -12.01
N ILE A 33 0.18 4.73 -11.24
CA ILE A 33 1.42 4.35 -10.56
C ILE A 33 1.94 3.11 -11.28
N CYS A 34 3.15 3.17 -11.79
CA CYS A 34 3.81 2.04 -12.42
C CYS A 34 5.24 1.90 -11.92
N GLY A 35 5.86 0.78 -12.17
CA GLY A 35 7.24 0.59 -11.77
C GLY A 35 7.66 -0.86 -11.83
N THR A 36 8.80 -1.14 -11.20
CA THR A 36 9.41 -2.47 -11.15
C THR A 36 9.67 -2.90 -9.72
N VAL A 37 9.49 -4.20 -9.46
CA VAL A 37 9.86 -4.84 -8.20
C VAL A 37 10.97 -5.84 -8.47
N SER A 38 12.09 -5.71 -7.77
CA SER A 38 13.26 -6.56 -7.94
C SER A 38 13.89 -6.95 -6.61
N ASP A 39 14.71 -7.99 -6.63
CA ASP A 39 15.55 -8.38 -5.51
C ASP A 39 16.64 -7.33 -5.28
N ALA A 40 16.90 -6.98 -4.01
CA ALA A 40 17.92 -5.99 -3.66
C ALA A 40 19.35 -6.47 -3.93
N LYS A 41 19.61 -7.79 -3.80
CA LYS A 41 20.94 -8.39 -3.95
C LYS A 41 21.23 -8.77 -5.40
N PHE A 42 20.33 -9.53 -6.02
CA PHE A 42 20.52 -10.14 -7.32
C PHE A 42 19.97 -9.30 -8.47
N LYS A 43 19.12 -8.31 -8.17
CA LYS A 43 18.41 -7.47 -9.15
C LYS A 43 17.46 -8.25 -10.06
N ASP A 44 17.11 -9.48 -9.66
CA ASP A 44 16.17 -10.31 -10.38
C ASP A 44 14.74 -9.80 -10.20
N ALA A 45 13.93 -9.94 -11.23
CA ALA A 45 12.52 -9.56 -11.18
C ALA A 45 11.74 -10.44 -10.20
N LEU A 46 10.97 -9.83 -9.31
CA LEU A 46 10.14 -10.56 -8.35
C LEU A 46 8.73 -10.77 -8.92
N ILE A 47 8.59 -11.85 -9.67
CA ILE A 47 7.34 -12.24 -10.33
C ILE A 47 6.26 -12.56 -9.29
N GLY A 48 5.11 -11.90 -9.39
CA GLY A 48 4.00 -12.11 -8.46
C GLY A 48 4.10 -11.29 -7.16
N ALA A 49 5.06 -10.37 -7.05
CA ALA A 49 5.11 -9.42 -5.94
C ALA A 49 3.83 -8.57 -5.90
N SER A 50 3.27 -8.41 -4.72
CA SER A 50 2.06 -7.61 -4.50
C SER A 50 2.44 -6.19 -4.15
N VAL A 51 1.88 -5.22 -4.87
CA VAL A 51 2.06 -3.78 -4.64
C VAL A 51 0.70 -3.16 -4.39
N VAL A 52 0.46 -2.63 -3.20
CA VAL A 52 -0.84 -2.07 -2.79
C VAL A 52 -0.70 -0.67 -2.24
N ILE A 53 -1.73 0.14 -2.41
CA ILE A 53 -1.84 1.45 -1.78
C ILE A 53 -2.33 1.25 -0.35
N GLU A 54 -1.54 1.66 0.64
CA GLU A 54 -1.86 1.52 2.06
C GLU A 54 -3.23 2.13 2.40
N GLY A 55 -4.02 1.39 3.20
CA GLY A 55 -5.37 1.81 3.59
C GLY A 55 -6.44 1.63 2.51
N THR A 56 -6.10 1.02 1.38
CA THR A 56 -7.05 0.73 0.30
C THR A 56 -6.96 -0.73 -0.14
N THR A 57 -7.91 -1.16 -0.99
CA THR A 57 -7.87 -2.45 -1.68
C THR A 57 -7.29 -2.33 -3.10
N VAL A 58 -6.79 -1.14 -3.45
CA VAL A 58 -6.26 -0.86 -4.79
C VAL A 58 -4.78 -1.26 -4.84
N GLY A 59 -4.43 -2.10 -5.79
CA GLY A 59 -3.07 -2.59 -5.96
C GLY A 59 -2.90 -3.32 -7.28
N ALA A 60 -1.69 -3.80 -7.52
CA ALA A 60 -1.32 -4.61 -8.68
C ALA A 60 -0.36 -5.73 -8.27
N ILE A 61 -0.24 -6.72 -9.12
CA ILE A 61 0.72 -7.82 -9.01
C ILE A 61 1.77 -7.63 -10.09
N ALA A 62 3.04 -7.81 -9.73
CA ALA A 62 4.15 -7.72 -10.66
C ALA A 62 4.12 -8.88 -11.69
N ASP A 63 4.37 -8.53 -12.94
CA ASP A 63 4.42 -9.48 -14.06
C ASP A 63 5.74 -10.30 -14.10
N VAL A 64 5.95 -11.04 -15.19
CA VAL A 64 7.14 -11.89 -15.39
C VAL A 64 8.46 -11.11 -15.48
N GLU A 65 8.39 -9.82 -15.74
CA GLU A 65 9.53 -8.91 -15.79
C GLU A 65 9.65 -8.08 -14.50
N GLY A 66 8.75 -8.32 -13.52
CA GLY A 66 8.68 -7.57 -12.28
C GLY A 66 7.98 -6.23 -12.41
N ASN A 67 7.36 -5.91 -13.56
CA ASN A 67 6.64 -4.66 -13.75
C ASN A 67 5.27 -4.72 -13.10
N PHE A 68 4.83 -3.61 -12.53
CA PHE A 68 3.48 -3.45 -12.01
C PHE A 68 2.86 -2.15 -12.52
N ARG A 69 1.53 -2.11 -12.60
CA ARG A 69 0.76 -0.94 -13.02
C ARG A 69 -0.55 -0.84 -12.25
N ILE A 70 -0.76 0.27 -11.56
CA ILE A 70 -1.98 0.60 -10.82
C ILE A 70 -2.63 1.78 -11.52
N GLU A 71 -3.79 1.57 -12.10
CA GLU A 71 -4.54 2.57 -12.85
C GLU A 71 -5.67 3.18 -12.01
N ASN A 72 -6.25 4.26 -12.52
CA ASN A 72 -7.40 4.92 -11.91
C ASN A 72 -7.14 5.45 -10.48
N VAL A 73 -5.91 5.85 -10.19
CA VAL A 73 -5.55 6.43 -8.90
C VAL A 73 -5.88 7.93 -8.91
N LYS A 74 -6.60 8.40 -7.92
CA LYS A 74 -6.89 9.84 -7.78
C LYS A 74 -5.61 10.61 -7.52
N PRO A 75 -5.50 11.89 -7.96
CA PRO A 75 -4.36 12.72 -7.60
C PRO A 75 -4.24 12.88 -6.09
N GLY A 76 -3.03 12.75 -5.57
CA GLY A 76 -2.77 12.84 -4.13
C GLY A 76 -1.42 12.27 -3.74
N LYS A 77 -1.16 12.23 -2.44
CA LYS A 77 -0.01 11.56 -1.85
C LYS A 77 -0.44 10.23 -1.26
N TYR A 78 0.31 9.20 -1.55
CA TYR A 78 0.02 7.84 -1.14
C TYR A 78 1.24 7.17 -0.52
N THR A 79 0.98 6.19 0.30
CA THR A 79 1.98 5.23 0.79
C THR A 79 1.75 3.93 0.05
N ILE A 80 2.80 3.38 -0.54
CA ILE A 80 2.78 2.13 -1.29
C ILE A 80 3.47 1.06 -0.46
N VAL A 81 2.85 -0.09 -0.34
CA VAL A 81 3.42 -1.26 0.33
C VAL A 81 3.65 -2.35 -0.70
N ALA A 82 4.90 -2.77 -0.84
CA ALA A 82 5.27 -3.90 -1.66
C ALA A 82 5.60 -5.10 -0.77
N SER A 83 5.11 -6.28 -1.13
CA SER A 83 5.34 -7.52 -0.41
C SER A 83 5.51 -8.70 -1.35
N TYR A 84 6.37 -9.65 -0.95
CA TYR A 84 6.60 -10.89 -1.66
C TYR A 84 6.90 -12.02 -0.67
N VAL A 85 6.59 -13.27 -1.05
CA VAL A 85 6.84 -14.44 -0.21
C VAL A 85 8.33 -14.54 0.12
N SER A 86 8.68 -14.73 1.39
CA SER A 86 10.05 -14.80 1.91
C SER A 86 10.87 -13.51 1.78
N TYR A 87 10.24 -12.38 1.48
CA TYR A 87 10.86 -11.06 1.46
C TYR A 87 10.28 -10.14 2.52
N LYS A 88 11.10 -9.22 3.00
CA LYS A 88 10.64 -8.17 3.89
C LYS A 88 9.80 -7.17 3.10
N SER A 89 8.60 -6.87 3.60
CA SER A 89 7.75 -5.84 2.99
C SER A 89 8.41 -4.47 3.05
N GLU A 90 8.39 -3.75 1.93
CA GLU A 90 8.92 -2.40 1.80
C GLU A 90 7.78 -1.38 1.71
N THR A 91 7.94 -0.28 2.42
CA THR A 91 6.93 0.79 2.46
C THR A 91 7.50 2.08 1.92
N ILE A 92 6.99 2.53 0.77
CA ILE A 92 7.39 3.77 0.11
C ILE A 92 6.35 4.84 0.44
N ARG A 93 6.76 5.86 1.17
CA ARG A 93 5.90 6.97 1.59
C ARG A 93 6.01 8.15 0.63
N ASP A 94 5.02 9.05 0.70
CA ASP A 94 5.00 10.32 -0.05
C ASP A 94 5.06 10.15 -1.58
N VAL A 95 4.50 9.07 -2.12
CA VAL A 95 4.34 8.89 -3.56
C VAL A 95 3.29 9.88 -4.07
N VAL A 96 3.71 10.85 -4.86
CA VAL A 96 2.84 11.88 -5.42
C VAL A 96 2.26 11.41 -6.75
N VAL A 97 0.95 11.26 -6.80
CA VAL A 97 0.21 10.97 -8.02
C VAL A 97 -0.43 12.25 -8.54
N LYS A 98 -0.17 12.57 -9.79
CA LYS A 98 -0.76 13.71 -10.50
C LYS A 98 -1.74 13.23 -11.55
N ALA A 99 -2.75 14.07 -11.83
CA ALA A 99 -3.70 13.78 -12.90
C ALA A 99 -3.00 13.67 -14.25
N HIS A 100 -3.40 12.68 -15.05
CA HIS A 100 -2.86 12.41 -16.39
C HIS A 100 -1.34 12.18 -16.44
N GLN A 101 -0.72 11.80 -15.33
CA GLN A 101 0.71 11.49 -15.25
C GLN A 101 0.95 10.11 -14.69
N GLU A 102 2.04 9.49 -15.11
CA GLU A 102 2.55 8.25 -14.56
C GLU A 102 3.60 8.56 -13.48
N SER A 103 3.43 7.96 -12.32
CA SER A 103 4.43 7.99 -11.24
C SER A 103 5.21 6.68 -11.31
N VAL A 104 6.48 6.75 -11.70
CA VAL A 104 7.34 5.58 -11.86
C VAL A 104 8.09 5.30 -10.58
N LEU A 105 7.97 4.07 -10.05
CA LEU A 105 8.63 3.60 -8.85
C LEU A 105 9.57 2.44 -9.16
N ARG A 106 10.72 2.42 -8.50
CA ARG A 106 11.61 1.26 -8.47
C ARG A 106 11.66 0.75 -7.04
N ILE A 107 11.22 -0.48 -6.83
CA ILE A 107 11.10 -1.11 -5.52
C ILE A 107 12.09 -2.27 -5.46
N GLU A 108 12.94 -2.25 -4.44
CA GLU A 108 13.90 -3.32 -4.19
C GLU A 108 13.56 -3.99 -2.87
N LEU A 109 13.18 -5.26 -2.90
CA LEU A 109 12.87 -6.03 -1.71
C LEU A 109 14.10 -6.82 -1.27
N SER A 110 14.35 -6.83 0.03
CA SER A 110 15.39 -7.67 0.64
C SER A 110 14.77 -8.96 1.16
N ASP A 111 15.52 -10.05 1.08
CA ASP A 111 15.14 -11.29 1.75
C ASP A 111 14.73 -10.97 3.19
N ALA A 112 13.61 -11.54 3.62
CA ALA A 112 13.38 -11.69 5.03
C ALA A 112 14.46 -12.67 5.49
N ASP A 113 15.64 -12.17 5.88
CA ASP A 113 16.53 -12.94 6.70
C ASP A 113 15.64 -13.52 7.79
N LEU A 114 15.48 -14.85 7.80
CA LEU A 114 15.13 -15.58 8.98
C LEU A 114 16.28 -15.35 9.97
N GLN A 115 16.43 -14.13 10.47
CA GLN A 115 16.79 -13.97 11.85
C GLN A 115 15.66 -14.70 12.57
N LEU A 116 15.86 -16.01 12.72
CA LEU A 116 15.54 -16.64 13.97
C LEU A 116 16.13 -15.66 14.97
N GLN A 117 15.33 -14.69 15.40
CA GLN A 117 15.56 -14.11 16.69
C GLN A 117 15.66 -15.35 17.55
N ASN A 118 16.92 -15.71 17.84
CA ASN A 118 17.21 -16.44 19.03
C ASN A 118 16.47 -15.61 20.07
N VAL A 119 15.22 -15.97 20.30
CA VAL A 119 14.58 -15.74 21.56
C VAL A 119 15.51 -16.52 22.46
N VAL A 120 16.58 -15.85 22.93
CA VAL A 120 17.25 -16.21 24.13
C VAL A 120 16.13 -16.04 25.15
N VAL A 121 15.36 -17.13 25.32
CA VAL A 121 14.62 -17.34 26.52
C VAL A 121 15.73 -17.41 27.55
N VAL A 122 16.12 -16.25 28.10
CA VAL A 122 16.77 -16.16 29.36
C VAL A 122 15.69 -16.66 30.31
N ALA A 123 15.61 -17.98 30.43
CA ALA A 123 15.08 -18.60 31.59
C ALA A 123 15.95 -18.05 32.72
N GLN A 124 15.53 -16.94 33.31
CA GLN A 124 15.96 -16.56 34.61
C GLN A 124 15.44 -17.68 35.53
N ARG A 125 16.18 -18.78 35.56
CA ARG A 125 16.19 -19.68 36.69
C ARG A 125 16.46 -18.76 37.88
N LYS A 126 15.43 -18.46 38.64
CA LYS A 126 15.61 -17.94 39.98
C LYS A 126 16.34 -19.02 40.74
N LEU A 127 17.65 -19.01 40.70
CA LEU A 127 18.57 -19.85 41.46
C LEU A 127 18.46 -19.58 42.98
N GLY A 128 17.46 -18.80 43.40
CA GLY A 128 17.29 -18.45 44.80
C GLY A 128 16.46 -19.43 45.63
N THR A 129 15.68 -20.33 45.02
CA THR A 129 14.74 -21.16 45.79
C THR A 129 15.29 -22.56 46.08
N GLU A 130 16.11 -23.12 45.20
CA GLU A 130 16.67 -24.46 45.41
C GLU A 130 17.79 -24.49 46.45
N THR A 131 18.61 -23.45 46.53
CA THR A 131 19.68 -23.36 47.53
C THR A 131 19.10 -23.23 48.96
N ALA A 132 17.96 -22.58 49.11
CA ALA A 132 17.31 -22.46 50.43
C ALA A 132 16.73 -23.82 50.92
N ILE A 133 16.23 -24.64 49.98
CA ILE A 133 15.67 -25.96 50.34
C ILE A 133 16.78 -26.93 50.75
N ILE A 134 17.90 -26.96 50.05
CA ILE A 134 19.03 -27.84 50.35
C ILE A 134 19.66 -27.48 51.69
N ASN A 135 19.75 -26.22 52.04
CA ASN A 135 20.28 -25.79 53.33
C ASN A 135 19.37 -26.12 54.51
N THR A 136 18.06 -26.12 54.28
CA THR A 136 17.07 -26.49 55.32
C THR A 136 17.11 -27.98 55.62
N VAL A 137 17.29 -28.83 54.59
CA VAL A 137 17.39 -30.29 54.76
C VAL A 137 18.70 -30.69 55.44
N ARG A 138 19.81 -29.99 55.21
CA ARG A 138 21.11 -30.29 55.81
C ARG A 138 21.15 -29.93 57.29
N LYS A 139 20.29 -29.02 57.79
CA LYS A 139 20.25 -28.59 59.19
C LYS A 139 19.33 -29.45 60.07
N SER A 140 18.54 -30.36 59.49
CA SER A 140 17.59 -31.21 60.20
C SER A 140 18.02 -32.68 60.35
N LEU A 141 19.27 -33.01 60.03
CA LEU A 141 19.85 -34.34 60.29
C LEU A 141 20.63 -34.28 61.60
N PRO A 142 20.34 -35.15 62.55
CA PRO A 142 21.06 -35.27 63.80
C PRO A 142 22.50 -35.76 63.61
#